data_2595ff7dbd5b79ebf6a60ed26dc38d3e
#
_entry.id   2595ff7dbd5b79ebf6a60ed26dc38d3e
#
_cell.length_a   1.000
_cell.length_b   1.000
_cell.length_c   1.000
_cell.angle_alpha   90.00
_cell.angle_beta   90.00
_cell.angle_gamma   90.00
#
_symmetry.space_group_name_H-M   'P 1'
#
loop_
_entity.id
_entity.type
_entity.pdbx_description
1 polymer ?
#
loop_
_entity_poly.entity_id
_entity_poly.type
_entity_poly.pdbx_seq_one_letter_code
_entity_poly.pdbx_strand_id
1 'polypeptide(L)'
;MYVETVPNRNSPPAILLREGWREGSKIRKRTLANLSAWPPAKVAALRQLLKNQPLVSPEQAFSIVSSRPHGHVELLLEAFRRLRLPQLLDRSPSPQRSTVLAMIAQRLLQPASKLATTRLWHSTTLAAELDLQDTTADSLYQALDWLLLRQQRIEKRLAQRHLQEGAQVLYDVSSSYYEGHTCPLMRYGYSRDGKRGRTIVVYGLLTDRAGRPLAVQAYPGHTADPRTVPDQVQTLRTQFGLQRVVLVGDRGMLTQTQIETLRKYPGLGWIAALRHSAICRLAEEKTVQMSLFDERNLAEVSSPQYPDERLIVCCNPALAERRQRQREELLAALEEDLAHIQRAVERRTKKPLSATAIAEKVGRAKQRSKVGKHVPVEIADGCLQYARDERSIEREAALDGVYVIRTSQSDLAAAEVVRSYKQLLRVENAFRCLKSVDLRVRPIYHRREQRVRAHLLLCVLAYYVEWHLRQALAELLFADEELAAQQAARDPVAAAQPRAALQAKKNGGRTAAGWPLHSLATLLEMLGTRCRHQCRLHGDEQGPTIERLTEPSALQQRALELVRTSICSQ
;
A
#
# COMPACT_ATOMS: atom_id res chain seq x y z
N MET A 1 -26.19 50.10 41.81
CA MET A 1 -26.59 48.85 42.45
C MET A 1 -25.42 47.84 42.41
N TYR A 2 -25.26 47.01 43.48
CA TYR A 2 -24.21 46.01 43.58
C TYR A 2 -24.66 44.85 44.47
N VAL A 3 -24.04 43.67 44.31
CA VAL A 3 -24.31 42.50 45.16
C VAL A 3 -23.23 42.42 46.25
N GLU A 4 -23.64 42.53 47.50
CA GLU A 4 -22.76 42.45 48.67
C GLU A 4 -22.99 41.13 49.41
N THR A 5 -21.90 40.48 49.83
CA THR A 5 -21.94 39.30 50.71
C THR A 5 -21.69 39.77 52.13
N VAL A 6 -22.67 39.62 53.00
CA VAL A 6 -22.62 40.08 54.42
C VAL A 6 -22.42 38.87 55.30
N PRO A 7 -21.34 38.79 56.10
CA PRO A 7 -21.14 37.69 57.01
C PRO A 7 -22.18 37.69 58.16
N ASN A 8 -22.72 36.52 58.52
CA ASN A 8 -23.59 36.30 59.65
C ASN A 8 -22.85 35.52 60.76
N ARG A 9 -23.18 35.79 62.03
CA ARG A 9 -22.46 35.17 63.16
C ARG A 9 -22.66 33.67 63.29
N ASN A 10 -23.92 33.17 63.08
CA ASN A 10 -24.29 31.76 63.29
C ASN A 10 -25.04 31.12 62.12
N SER A 11 -24.97 31.68 60.94
CA SER A 11 -25.61 31.17 59.69
C SER A 11 -24.79 31.52 58.47
N PRO A 12 -25.03 30.84 57.31
CA PRO A 12 -24.32 31.19 56.07
C PRO A 12 -24.41 32.69 55.74
N PRO A 13 -23.37 33.27 55.08
CA PRO A 13 -23.37 34.68 54.71
C PRO A 13 -24.59 35.04 53.87
N ALA A 14 -25.21 36.19 54.17
CA ALA A 14 -26.33 36.72 53.41
C ALA A 14 -25.82 37.39 52.12
N ILE A 15 -26.45 37.08 50.98
CA ILE A 15 -26.16 37.69 49.69
C ILE A 15 -27.25 38.73 49.41
N LEU A 16 -26.90 40.02 49.42
CA LEU A 16 -27.84 41.12 49.32
C LEU A 16 -27.59 41.94 48.03
N LEU A 17 -28.67 42.27 47.33
CA LEU A 17 -28.66 43.33 46.31
C LEU A 17 -28.84 44.65 47.01
N ARG A 18 -27.86 45.57 46.83
CA ARG A 18 -27.84 46.86 47.51
C ARG A 18 -27.69 48.02 46.51
N GLU A 19 -28.26 49.12 46.90
CA GLU A 19 -28.04 50.44 46.28
C GLU A 19 -27.30 51.32 47.27
N GLY A 20 -26.30 52.03 46.81
CA GLY A 20 -25.55 53.00 47.61
C GLY A 20 -25.56 54.35 46.96
N TRP A 21 -25.78 55.39 47.74
CA TRP A 21 -25.68 56.78 47.32
C TRP A 21 -24.92 57.59 48.37
N ARG A 22 -24.48 58.73 47.97
CA ARG A 22 -23.72 59.65 48.85
C ARG A 22 -24.64 60.75 49.30
N GLU A 23 -24.75 60.93 50.62
CA GLU A 23 -25.49 62.04 51.23
C GLU A 23 -24.50 62.83 52.07
N GLY A 24 -24.02 63.94 51.55
CA GLY A 24 -22.93 64.69 52.12
C GLY A 24 -21.60 63.91 52.18
N SER A 25 -20.99 63.79 53.36
CA SER A 25 -19.76 63.01 53.60
C SER A 25 -20.03 61.54 53.89
N LYS A 26 -21.29 61.10 54.02
CA LYS A 26 -21.66 59.74 54.43
C LYS A 26 -22.21 58.93 53.22
N ILE A 27 -21.79 57.63 53.14
CA ILE A 27 -22.33 56.68 52.21
C ILE A 27 -23.55 55.98 52.87
N ARG A 28 -24.73 56.16 52.27
CA ARG A 28 -25.92 55.40 52.67
C ARG A 28 -26.13 54.21 51.76
N LYS A 29 -26.57 53.07 52.36
CA LYS A 29 -26.85 51.84 51.67
C LYS A 29 -28.28 51.41 51.93
N ARG A 30 -28.98 50.99 50.90
CA ARG A 30 -30.35 50.40 51.03
C ARG A 30 -30.32 49.01 50.43
N THR A 31 -30.89 48.02 51.15
CA THR A 31 -31.07 46.67 50.63
C THR A 31 -32.34 46.63 49.80
N LEU A 32 -32.20 46.21 48.53
CA LEU A 32 -33.29 46.08 47.58
C LEU A 32 -33.89 44.68 47.58
N ALA A 33 -33.05 43.65 47.72
CA ALA A 33 -33.49 42.25 47.76
C ALA A 33 -32.47 41.36 48.49
N ASN A 34 -32.97 40.26 49.05
CA ASN A 34 -32.14 39.18 49.60
C ASN A 34 -32.06 38.07 48.56
N LEU A 35 -30.83 37.78 48.11
CA LEU A 35 -30.49 36.80 47.07
C LEU A 35 -29.91 35.51 47.65
N SER A 36 -29.94 35.34 48.98
CA SER A 36 -29.28 34.18 49.63
C SER A 36 -29.90 32.84 49.23
N ALA A 37 -31.16 32.80 48.79
CA ALA A 37 -31.84 31.63 48.28
C ALA A 37 -31.56 31.36 46.77
N TRP A 38 -30.84 32.26 46.10
CA TRP A 38 -30.53 32.07 44.68
C TRP A 38 -29.38 31.10 44.49
N PRO A 39 -29.41 30.28 43.41
CA PRO A 39 -28.25 29.47 43.03
C PRO A 39 -27.03 30.36 42.82
N PRO A 40 -25.80 29.93 43.24
CA PRO A 40 -24.57 30.71 43.13
C PRO A 40 -24.28 31.23 41.72
N ALA A 41 -24.63 30.44 40.69
CA ALA A 41 -24.46 30.81 39.28
C ALA A 41 -25.34 32.02 38.88
N LYS A 42 -26.58 32.09 39.36
CA LYS A 42 -27.46 33.26 39.13
C LYS A 42 -26.95 34.51 39.82
N VAL A 43 -26.41 34.39 41.03
CA VAL A 43 -25.83 35.50 41.77
C VAL A 43 -24.55 36.01 41.06
N ALA A 44 -23.73 35.11 40.54
CA ALA A 44 -22.54 35.46 39.78
C ALA A 44 -22.92 36.20 38.45
N ALA A 45 -23.94 35.71 37.75
CA ALA A 45 -24.46 36.35 36.54
C ALA A 45 -24.98 37.78 36.82
N LEU A 46 -25.77 37.95 37.92
CA LEU A 46 -26.24 39.27 38.33
C LEU A 46 -25.10 40.23 38.68
N ARG A 47 -24.03 39.75 39.33
CA ARG A 47 -22.83 40.56 39.60
C ARG A 47 -22.14 41.06 38.34
N GLN A 48 -22.09 40.21 37.29
CA GLN A 48 -21.51 40.58 35.99
C GLN A 48 -22.39 41.63 35.28
N LEU A 49 -23.71 41.43 35.26
CA LEU A 49 -24.67 42.39 34.70
C LEU A 49 -24.56 43.78 35.37
N LEU A 50 -24.47 43.82 36.69
CA LEU A 50 -24.34 45.07 37.43
C LEU A 50 -23.00 45.80 37.21
N LYS A 51 -22.00 45.08 36.68
CA LYS A 51 -20.72 45.64 36.24
C LYS A 51 -20.69 46.01 34.77
N ASN A 52 -21.85 45.99 34.10
CA ASN A 52 -21.97 46.21 32.66
C ASN A 52 -21.15 45.21 31.79
N GLN A 53 -20.89 44.01 32.37
CA GLN A 53 -20.28 42.95 31.59
C GLN A 53 -21.37 42.22 30.80
N PRO A 54 -21.23 42.05 29.48
CA PRO A 54 -22.21 41.35 28.67
C PRO A 54 -22.36 39.89 29.14
N LEU A 55 -23.55 39.45 29.43
CA LEU A 55 -23.90 38.06 29.61
C LEU A 55 -24.29 37.51 28.26
N VAL A 56 -23.43 36.66 27.71
CA VAL A 56 -23.67 35.99 26.42
C VAL A 56 -24.00 34.55 26.74
N SER A 57 -25.06 34.00 26.14
CA SER A 57 -25.32 32.56 26.25
C SER A 57 -24.12 31.80 25.64
N PRO A 58 -23.78 30.59 26.11
CA PRO A 58 -22.68 29.80 25.56
C PRO A 58 -22.77 29.65 24.03
N GLU A 59 -24.00 29.55 23.51
CA GLU A 59 -24.28 29.40 22.06
C GLU A 59 -23.99 30.67 21.26
N GLN A 60 -24.05 31.84 21.92
CA GLN A 60 -23.80 33.15 21.33
C GLN A 60 -22.40 33.69 21.66
N ALA A 61 -21.63 32.97 22.48
CA ALA A 61 -20.30 33.46 22.91
C ALA A 61 -19.29 33.46 21.80
N PHE A 62 -19.36 32.49 20.87
CA PHE A 62 -18.38 32.31 19.81
C PHE A 62 -19.03 32.02 18.47
N SER A 63 -18.49 32.59 17.40
CA SER A 63 -18.73 32.20 16.02
C SER A 63 -17.56 31.35 15.51
N ILE A 64 -17.86 30.26 14.80
CA ILE A 64 -16.85 29.45 14.12
C ILE A 64 -16.54 30.13 12.77
N VAL A 65 -15.35 30.68 12.66
CA VAL A 65 -14.88 31.38 11.44
C VAL A 65 -14.40 30.36 10.38
N SER A 66 -13.73 29.32 10.81
CA SER A 66 -13.29 28.22 9.94
C SER A 66 -13.21 26.90 10.71
N SER A 67 -13.44 25.80 9.99
CA SER A 67 -13.30 24.44 10.51
C SER A 67 -12.53 23.62 9.48
N ARG A 68 -11.41 23.01 9.90
CA ARG A 68 -10.58 22.19 9.01
C ARG A 68 -10.31 20.82 9.63
N PRO A 69 -10.49 19.72 8.88
CA PRO A 69 -10.10 18.39 9.29
C PRO A 69 -8.62 18.35 9.74
N HIS A 70 -8.37 17.76 10.92
CA HIS A 70 -7.05 17.76 11.55
C HIS A 70 -6.56 16.38 11.98
N GLY A 71 -7.43 15.54 12.57
CA GLY A 71 -6.97 14.32 13.24
C GLY A 71 -6.19 13.33 12.36
N HIS A 72 -6.53 13.22 11.08
CA HIS A 72 -5.76 12.41 10.12
C HIS A 72 -4.41 13.05 9.77
N VAL A 73 -4.32 14.40 9.74
CA VAL A 73 -3.05 15.12 9.56
C VAL A 73 -2.16 14.90 10.78
N GLU A 74 -2.71 15.03 11.98
CA GLU A 74 -2.00 14.77 13.24
C GLU A 74 -1.40 13.36 13.28
N LEU A 75 -2.19 12.34 12.92
CA LEU A 75 -1.72 10.95 12.86
C LEU A 75 -0.56 10.77 11.87
N LEU A 76 -0.66 11.36 10.67
CA LEU A 76 0.41 11.26 9.66
C LEU A 76 1.68 11.97 10.10
N LEU A 77 1.57 13.18 10.67
CA LEU A 77 2.73 13.91 11.17
C LEU A 77 3.39 13.20 12.35
N GLU A 78 2.61 12.58 13.23
CA GLU A 78 3.14 11.73 14.30
C GLU A 78 3.88 10.51 13.72
N ALA A 79 3.32 9.85 12.71
CA ALA A 79 4.01 8.75 12.01
C ALA A 79 5.31 9.24 11.35
N PHE A 80 5.31 10.42 10.70
CA PHE A 80 6.52 11.01 10.11
C PHE A 80 7.59 11.28 11.16
N ARG A 81 7.19 11.80 12.32
CA ARG A 81 8.09 12.05 13.45
C ARG A 81 8.70 10.76 13.97
N ARG A 82 7.89 9.72 14.20
CA ARG A 82 8.34 8.42 14.69
C ARG A 82 9.28 7.72 13.71
N LEU A 83 8.99 7.79 12.42
CA LEU A 83 9.83 7.24 11.35
C LEU A 83 11.07 8.10 11.08
N ARG A 84 11.23 9.24 11.75
CA ARG A 84 12.25 10.25 11.43
C ARG A 84 12.31 10.57 9.93
N LEU A 85 11.11 10.63 9.30
CA LEU A 85 11.00 10.86 7.85
C LEU A 85 11.60 12.20 7.42
N PRO A 86 11.44 13.32 8.16
CA PRO A 86 12.10 14.57 7.82
C PRO A 86 13.62 14.42 7.74
N GLN A 87 14.26 13.72 8.71
CA GLN A 87 15.70 13.49 8.74
C GLN A 87 16.15 12.48 7.68
N LEU A 88 15.30 11.52 7.33
CA LEU A 88 15.53 10.58 6.22
C LEU A 88 15.69 11.35 4.91
N LEU A 89 14.81 12.32 4.64
CA LEU A 89 14.83 13.16 3.44
C LEU A 89 16.06 14.09 3.47
N ASP A 90 16.16 14.92 4.49
CA ASP A 90 17.31 15.78 4.74
C ASP A 90 17.40 16.14 6.23
N ARG A 91 18.62 16.31 6.75
CA ARG A 91 18.82 16.75 8.15
C ARG A 91 18.41 18.20 8.34
N SER A 92 18.71 19.05 7.36
CA SER A 92 18.42 20.48 7.41
C SER A 92 16.95 20.76 7.02
N PRO A 93 16.23 21.60 7.77
CA PRO A 93 14.94 22.12 7.36
C PRO A 93 15.05 22.91 6.04
N SER A 94 14.06 22.76 5.18
CA SER A 94 13.95 23.57 3.96
C SER A 94 12.50 23.56 3.44
N PRO A 95 12.09 24.58 2.71
CA PRO A 95 10.76 24.62 2.09
C PRO A 95 10.49 23.41 1.19
N GLN A 96 11.52 22.95 0.46
CA GLN A 96 11.40 21.74 -0.39
C GLN A 96 11.13 20.48 0.44
N ARG A 97 11.80 20.33 1.61
CA ARG A 97 11.54 19.20 2.51
C ARG A 97 10.12 19.22 3.05
N SER A 98 9.61 20.37 3.50
CA SER A 98 8.22 20.53 3.94
C SER A 98 7.24 20.22 2.82
N THR A 99 7.50 20.71 1.60
CA THR A 99 6.68 20.42 0.42
C THR A 99 6.67 18.92 0.08
N VAL A 100 7.81 18.22 0.16
CA VAL A 100 7.86 16.75 -0.06
C VAL A 100 7.06 16.02 1.02
N LEU A 101 7.19 16.39 2.28
CA LEU A 101 6.41 15.79 3.39
C LEU A 101 4.90 15.99 3.16
N ALA A 102 4.49 17.20 2.75
CA ALA A 102 3.09 17.47 2.43
C ALA A 102 2.60 16.65 1.23
N MET A 103 3.43 16.50 0.18
CA MET A 103 3.08 15.65 -0.97
C MET A 103 2.94 14.17 -0.58
N ILE A 104 3.77 13.67 0.35
CA ILE A 104 3.64 12.31 0.91
C ILE A 104 2.33 12.19 1.70
N ALA A 105 2.05 13.14 2.60
CA ALA A 105 0.79 13.17 3.37
C ALA A 105 -0.44 13.21 2.45
N GLN A 106 -0.43 14.12 1.47
CA GLN A 106 -1.53 14.25 0.52
C GLN A 106 -1.73 12.98 -0.33
N ARG A 107 -0.63 12.26 -0.63
CA ARG A 107 -0.73 10.98 -1.35
C ARG A 107 -1.44 9.92 -0.52
N LEU A 108 -1.28 9.93 0.79
CA LEU A 108 -1.94 9.02 1.73
C LEU A 108 -3.39 9.44 2.01
N LEU A 109 -3.67 10.74 2.10
CA LEU A 109 -5.01 11.26 2.38
C LEU A 109 -5.90 11.22 1.13
N GLN A 110 -5.43 11.84 0.06
CA GLN A 110 -6.20 11.97 -1.18
C GLN A 110 -5.25 12.15 -2.37
N PRO A 111 -4.88 11.07 -3.07
CA PRO A 111 -4.01 11.15 -4.24
C PRO A 111 -4.57 12.06 -5.32
N ALA A 112 -3.80 13.08 -5.74
CA ALA A 112 -4.23 14.09 -6.69
C ALA A 112 -3.09 14.53 -7.62
N SER A 113 -3.43 15.29 -8.69
CA SER A 113 -2.45 15.97 -9.53
C SER A 113 -1.72 17.08 -8.74
N LYS A 114 -0.57 17.53 -9.22
CA LYS A 114 0.21 18.58 -8.52
C LYS A 114 -0.60 19.87 -8.35
N LEU A 115 -1.33 20.29 -9.37
CA LEU A 115 -2.20 21.47 -9.28
C LEU A 115 -3.37 21.25 -8.30
N ALA A 116 -4.02 20.08 -8.32
CA ALA A 116 -5.08 19.80 -7.35
C ALA A 116 -4.52 19.70 -5.92
N THR A 117 -3.32 19.14 -5.75
CA THR A 117 -2.64 19.04 -4.45
C THR A 117 -2.49 20.41 -3.78
N THR A 118 -2.06 21.45 -4.51
CA THR A 118 -1.91 22.81 -3.93
C THR A 118 -3.22 23.42 -3.44
N ARG A 119 -4.36 22.93 -3.91
CA ARG A 119 -5.69 23.37 -3.46
C ARG A 119 -6.20 22.51 -2.30
N LEU A 120 -6.01 21.18 -2.40
CA LEU A 120 -6.55 20.23 -1.45
C LEU A 120 -5.92 20.30 -0.06
N TRP A 121 -4.63 20.59 0.07
CA TRP A 121 -4.03 20.66 1.40
C TRP A 121 -4.48 21.88 2.23
N HIS A 122 -5.08 22.90 1.60
CA HIS A 122 -5.76 23.99 2.31
C HIS A 122 -7.14 23.60 2.85
N SER A 123 -7.74 22.50 2.35
CA SER A 123 -9.00 21.97 2.88
C SER A 123 -8.82 21.25 4.22
N THR A 124 -7.58 20.98 4.63
CA THR A 124 -7.20 20.40 5.90
C THR A 124 -6.24 21.34 6.65
N THR A 125 -5.73 20.90 7.79
CA THR A 125 -4.69 21.67 8.50
C THR A 125 -3.27 21.46 7.94
N LEU A 126 -3.10 20.62 6.91
CA LEU A 126 -1.77 20.20 6.41
C LEU A 126 -0.90 21.37 5.96
N ALA A 127 -1.48 22.35 5.25
CA ALA A 127 -0.74 23.52 4.79
C ALA A 127 -0.24 24.39 5.95
N ALA A 128 -1.05 24.54 7.00
CA ALA A 128 -0.67 25.28 8.20
C ALA A 128 0.41 24.56 9.03
N GLU A 129 0.30 23.22 9.18
CA GLU A 129 1.26 22.43 9.94
C GLU A 129 2.66 22.37 9.31
N LEU A 130 2.76 22.53 8.00
CA LEU A 130 4.02 22.44 7.26
C LEU A 130 4.48 23.78 6.64
N ASP A 131 3.79 24.86 6.96
CA ASP A 131 4.09 26.23 6.49
C ASP A 131 4.10 26.35 4.94
N LEU A 132 2.97 26.03 4.32
CA LEU A 132 2.85 25.92 2.86
C LEU A 132 1.79 26.84 2.24
N GLN A 133 1.46 27.96 2.89
CA GLN A 133 0.37 28.87 2.46
C GLN A 133 0.56 29.39 1.03
N ASP A 134 1.78 29.73 0.66
CA ASP A 134 2.12 30.35 -0.63
C ASP A 134 2.70 29.37 -1.66
N THR A 135 2.51 28.06 -1.46
CA THR A 135 3.11 27.05 -2.33
C THR A 135 2.34 26.88 -3.63
N THR A 136 3.05 27.04 -4.74
CA THR A 136 2.51 26.90 -6.11
C THR A 136 2.75 25.49 -6.68
N ALA A 137 2.13 25.17 -7.83
CA ALA A 137 2.41 23.95 -8.55
C ALA A 137 3.89 23.83 -8.98
N ASP A 138 4.53 24.94 -9.32
CA ASP A 138 5.95 24.99 -9.69
C ASP A 138 6.85 24.66 -8.48
N SER A 139 6.50 25.12 -7.29
CA SER A 139 7.19 24.73 -6.05
C SER A 139 7.14 23.23 -5.83
N LEU A 140 6.02 22.55 -6.17
CA LEU A 140 5.92 21.09 -6.08
C LEU A 140 6.86 20.39 -7.08
N TYR A 141 6.99 20.94 -8.28
CA TYR A 141 7.92 20.39 -9.27
C TYR A 141 9.39 20.60 -8.87
N GLN A 142 9.73 21.75 -8.30
CA GLN A 142 11.07 22.00 -7.73
C GLN A 142 11.35 21.06 -6.55
N ALA A 143 10.36 20.81 -5.70
CA ALA A 143 10.49 19.85 -4.61
C ALA A 143 10.66 18.39 -5.09
N LEU A 144 10.06 18.01 -6.24
CA LEU A 144 10.32 16.72 -6.88
C LEU A 144 11.76 16.63 -7.42
N ASP A 145 12.24 17.67 -8.08
CA ASP A 145 13.61 17.73 -8.58
C ASP A 145 14.61 17.66 -7.40
N TRP A 146 14.35 18.39 -6.32
CA TRP A 146 15.10 18.34 -5.07
C TRP A 146 15.11 16.94 -4.42
N LEU A 147 13.98 16.24 -4.43
CA LEU A 147 13.84 14.88 -3.89
C LEU A 147 14.68 13.89 -4.69
N LEU A 148 14.65 13.97 -6.02
CA LEU A 148 15.39 13.06 -6.89
C LEU A 148 16.91 13.15 -6.66
N LEU A 149 17.46 14.35 -6.47
CA LEU A 149 18.88 14.55 -6.15
C LEU A 149 19.30 13.84 -4.86
N ARG A 150 18.36 13.49 -4.01
CA ARG A 150 18.60 12.83 -2.71
C ARG A 150 18.27 11.33 -2.71
N GLN A 151 17.78 10.80 -3.83
CA GLN A 151 17.31 9.42 -3.93
C GLN A 151 18.33 8.42 -3.39
N GLN A 152 19.54 8.40 -3.89
CA GLN A 152 20.56 7.44 -3.48
C GLN A 152 20.85 7.52 -1.96
N ARG A 153 20.92 8.72 -1.40
CA ARG A 153 21.14 8.92 0.03
C ARG A 153 19.95 8.41 0.86
N ILE A 154 18.73 8.65 0.41
CA ILE A 154 17.49 8.19 1.07
C ILE A 154 17.44 6.67 1.05
N GLU A 155 17.65 6.05 -0.11
CA GLU A 155 17.63 4.59 -0.29
C GLU A 155 18.74 3.91 0.53
N LYS A 156 19.96 4.48 0.56
CA LYS A 156 21.05 3.99 1.40
C LYS A 156 20.67 4.03 2.89
N ARG A 157 20.04 5.09 3.36
CA ARG A 157 19.56 5.20 4.75
C ARG A 157 18.43 4.21 5.06
N LEU A 158 17.52 3.96 4.12
CA LEU A 158 16.49 2.93 4.27
C LEU A 158 17.12 1.54 4.37
N ALA A 159 18.09 1.24 3.51
CA ALA A 159 18.84 -0.01 3.57
C ALA A 159 19.57 -0.18 4.91
N GLN A 160 20.26 0.85 5.39
CA GLN A 160 20.95 0.82 6.68
C GLN A 160 20.02 0.59 7.89
N ARG A 161 18.75 1.02 7.77
CA ARG A 161 17.74 0.80 8.83
C ARG A 161 17.19 -0.63 8.84
N HIS A 162 17.10 -1.25 7.69
CA HIS A 162 16.29 -2.46 7.51
C HIS A 162 17.06 -3.68 7.02
N LEU A 163 18.30 -3.52 6.56
CA LEU A 163 19.13 -4.62 6.08
C LEU A 163 20.37 -4.77 6.96
N GLN A 164 20.79 -6.02 7.06
CA GLN A 164 22.05 -6.46 7.66
C GLN A 164 22.78 -7.38 6.69
N GLU A 165 24.05 -7.68 6.92
CA GLU A 165 24.79 -8.66 6.13
C GLU A 165 24.10 -10.03 6.16
N GLY A 166 23.96 -10.63 5.01
CA GLY A 166 23.23 -11.90 4.83
C GLY A 166 21.70 -11.75 4.74
N ALA A 167 21.17 -10.51 4.74
CA ALA A 167 19.75 -10.29 4.63
C ALA A 167 19.17 -10.80 3.29
N GLN A 168 17.91 -11.22 3.34
CA GLN A 168 17.12 -11.50 2.15
C GLN A 168 16.43 -10.22 1.66
N VAL A 169 16.56 -9.93 0.38
CA VAL A 169 15.89 -8.84 -0.30
C VAL A 169 14.97 -9.38 -1.38
N LEU A 170 13.79 -8.82 -1.47
CA LEU A 170 12.80 -9.20 -2.47
C LEU A 170 12.84 -8.17 -3.60
N TYR A 171 12.89 -8.64 -4.82
CA TYR A 171 12.88 -7.79 -5.99
C TYR A 171 11.85 -8.26 -7.01
N ASP A 172 11.04 -7.33 -7.47
CA ASP A 172 10.10 -7.55 -8.57
C ASP A 172 9.94 -6.28 -9.40
N VAL A 173 9.38 -6.45 -10.61
CA VAL A 173 9.23 -5.41 -11.62
C VAL A 173 7.76 -5.27 -11.98
N SER A 174 7.32 -4.04 -12.14
CA SER A 174 5.98 -3.75 -12.61
C SER A 174 5.97 -2.63 -13.65
N SER A 175 4.81 -2.35 -14.22
CA SER A 175 4.64 -1.26 -15.18
C SER A 175 3.38 -0.45 -14.87
N SER A 176 3.38 0.81 -15.25
CA SER A 176 2.20 1.66 -15.23
C SER A 176 2.02 2.35 -16.57
N TYR A 177 0.76 2.45 -17.01
CA TYR A 177 0.46 3.14 -18.24
C TYR A 177 0.72 4.65 -18.10
N TYR A 178 1.12 5.24 -19.22
CA TYR A 178 1.49 6.63 -19.33
C TYR A 178 0.45 7.37 -20.18
N GLU A 179 0.07 8.55 -19.75
CA GLU A 179 -0.83 9.45 -20.47
C GLU A 179 -0.13 10.78 -20.76
N GLY A 180 0.67 10.80 -21.80
CA GLY A 180 1.44 11.96 -22.28
C GLY A 180 2.18 11.60 -23.56
N HIS A 181 2.99 12.54 -24.09
CA HIS A 181 3.56 12.36 -25.42
C HIS A 181 5.09 12.51 -25.50
N THR A 182 5.77 12.93 -24.45
CA THR A 182 7.15 13.42 -24.56
C THR A 182 8.18 12.77 -23.64
N CYS A 183 7.78 11.91 -22.70
CA CYS A 183 8.75 11.32 -21.76
C CYS A 183 9.61 10.24 -22.44
N PRO A 184 10.96 10.27 -22.35
CA PRO A 184 11.82 9.26 -22.92
C PRO A 184 11.62 7.85 -22.38
N LEU A 185 11.13 7.70 -21.14
CA LEU A 185 10.85 6.39 -20.54
C LEU A 185 9.58 5.73 -21.12
N MET A 186 8.69 6.50 -21.72
CA MET A 186 7.48 5.94 -22.30
C MET A 186 7.79 5.14 -23.57
N ARG A 187 7.45 3.87 -23.59
CA ARG A 187 7.58 2.97 -24.73
C ARG A 187 6.46 1.95 -24.69
N TYR A 188 6.15 1.38 -25.85
CA TYR A 188 5.31 0.19 -25.93
C TYR A 188 6.05 -0.99 -25.34
N GLY A 189 5.34 -1.83 -24.59
CA GLY A 189 5.90 -3.00 -23.93
C GLY A 189 4.80 -3.87 -23.32
N TYR A 190 5.20 -4.85 -22.53
CA TYR A 190 4.24 -5.73 -21.85
C TYR A 190 3.54 -4.99 -20.70
N SER A 191 2.27 -4.65 -20.93
CA SER A 191 1.46 -3.93 -19.94
C SER A 191 0.92 -4.88 -18.86
N ARG A 192 1.39 -4.73 -17.64
CA ARG A 192 0.88 -5.43 -16.44
C ARG A 192 -0.43 -4.82 -15.92
N ASP A 193 -0.88 -3.73 -16.52
CA ASP A 193 -2.14 -3.05 -16.15
C ASP A 193 -3.34 -3.53 -16.99
N GLY A 194 -3.12 -4.48 -17.91
CA GLY A 194 -4.15 -5.00 -18.83
C GLY A 194 -4.61 -3.99 -19.90
N LYS A 195 -4.05 -2.79 -19.94
CA LYS A 195 -4.38 -1.75 -20.94
C LYS A 195 -3.55 -1.94 -22.20
N ARG A 196 -4.19 -2.45 -23.26
CA ARG A 196 -3.55 -2.62 -24.57
C ARG A 196 -3.44 -1.29 -25.31
N GLY A 197 -2.42 -1.15 -26.20
CA GLY A 197 -2.24 0.04 -27.04
C GLY A 197 -1.81 1.32 -26.31
N ARG A 198 -1.41 1.23 -25.05
CA ARG A 198 -0.85 2.35 -24.30
C ARG A 198 0.66 2.20 -24.10
N THR A 199 1.38 3.30 -24.14
CA THR A 199 2.75 3.34 -23.69
C THR A 199 2.83 3.17 -22.18
N ILE A 200 3.90 2.58 -21.71
CA ILE A 200 4.11 2.29 -20.29
C ILE A 200 5.50 2.76 -19.83
N VAL A 201 5.64 2.89 -18.53
CA VAL A 201 6.92 3.00 -17.83
C VAL A 201 7.07 1.75 -16.97
N VAL A 202 8.22 1.09 -17.08
CA VAL A 202 8.58 -0.06 -16.24
C VAL A 202 9.33 0.45 -15.01
N TYR A 203 9.12 -0.16 -13.85
CA TYR A 203 9.86 0.15 -12.63
C TYR A 203 10.02 -1.07 -11.74
N GLY A 204 11.21 -1.21 -11.19
CA GLY A 204 11.58 -2.24 -10.23
C GLY A 204 11.51 -1.70 -8.81
N LEU A 205 11.07 -2.55 -7.88
CA LEU A 205 10.98 -2.27 -6.45
C LEU A 205 11.81 -3.29 -5.68
N LEU A 206 12.78 -2.80 -4.93
CA LEU A 206 13.56 -3.58 -3.97
C LEU A 206 12.97 -3.39 -2.59
N THR A 207 12.67 -4.48 -1.90
CA THR A 207 12.15 -4.46 -0.53
C THR A 207 12.96 -5.37 0.39
N ASP A 208 12.85 -5.17 1.67
CA ASP A 208 13.32 -6.17 2.62
C ASP A 208 12.38 -7.39 2.69
N ARG A 209 12.73 -8.36 3.51
CA ARG A 209 11.94 -9.58 3.74
C ARG A 209 10.51 -9.29 4.23
N ALA A 210 10.28 -8.18 4.92
CA ALA A 210 8.96 -7.79 5.41
C ALA A 210 8.09 -7.05 4.37
N GLY A 211 8.65 -6.70 3.19
CA GLY A 211 7.99 -5.95 2.15
C GLY A 211 8.09 -4.43 2.33
N ARG A 212 8.99 -3.96 3.21
CA ARG A 212 9.29 -2.52 3.35
C ARG A 212 10.12 -2.07 2.15
N PRO A 213 9.75 -0.99 1.45
CA PRO A 213 10.46 -0.53 0.28
C PRO A 213 11.81 0.05 0.65
N LEU A 214 12.84 -0.28 -0.11
CA LEU A 214 14.22 0.17 0.08
C LEU A 214 14.69 1.04 -1.08
N ALA A 215 14.42 0.62 -2.32
CA ALA A 215 14.81 1.34 -3.52
C ALA A 215 13.79 1.14 -4.66
N VAL A 216 13.73 2.12 -5.55
CA VAL A 216 12.91 2.08 -6.77
C VAL A 216 13.70 2.59 -7.96
N GLN A 217 13.62 1.85 -9.09
CA GLN A 217 14.25 2.27 -10.32
C GLN A 217 13.29 2.25 -11.49
N ALA A 218 13.25 3.34 -12.28
CA ALA A 218 12.42 3.44 -13.47
C ALA A 218 13.22 3.07 -14.73
N TYR A 219 12.55 2.38 -15.66
CA TYR A 219 13.11 1.90 -16.93
C TYR A 219 12.18 2.26 -18.08
N PRO A 220 12.72 2.32 -19.32
CA PRO A 220 11.89 2.42 -20.51
C PRO A 220 10.86 1.27 -20.59
N GLY A 221 9.67 1.56 -21.12
CA GLY A 221 8.55 0.61 -21.13
C GLY A 221 8.80 -0.71 -21.86
N HIS A 222 9.78 -0.79 -22.74
CA HIS A 222 10.17 -2.03 -23.46
C HIS A 222 11.23 -2.86 -22.72
N THR A 223 11.69 -2.42 -21.55
CA THR A 223 12.73 -3.12 -20.79
C THR A 223 12.20 -4.47 -20.29
N ALA A 224 12.89 -5.55 -20.64
CA ALA A 224 12.59 -6.88 -20.13
C ALA A 224 13.09 -7.04 -18.69
N ASP A 225 12.31 -7.76 -17.85
CA ASP A 225 12.58 -7.91 -16.41
C ASP A 225 14.00 -8.40 -16.09
N PRO A 226 14.57 -9.41 -16.77
CA PRO A 226 15.93 -9.85 -16.49
C PRO A 226 17.00 -8.77 -16.66
N ARG A 227 16.77 -7.81 -17.56
CA ARG A 227 17.73 -6.71 -17.82
C ARG A 227 17.83 -5.70 -16.67
N THR A 228 16.90 -5.75 -15.73
CA THR A 228 16.89 -4.86 -14.56
C THR A 228 17.71 -5.40 -13.38
N VAL A 229 18.03 -6.69 -13.38
CA VAL A 229 18.74 -7.37 -12.27
C VAL A 229 20.15 -6.84 -12.03
N PRO A 230 20.99 -6.60 -13.07
CA PRO A 230 22.34 -6.05 -12.85
C PRO A 230 22.36 -4.73 -12.09
N ASP A 231 21.41 -3.84 -12.37
CA ASP A 231 21.29 -2.54 -11.66
C ASP A 231 21.00 -2.74 -10.17
N GLN A 232 20.19 -3.75 -9.82
CA GLN A 232 19.89 -4.06 -8.43
C GLN A 232 21.12 -4.64 -7.71
N VAL A 233 21.88 -5.48 -8.38
CA VAL A 233 23.16 -5.99 -7.88
C VAL A 233 24.11 -4.83 -7.57
N GLN A 234 24.23 -3.90 -8.50
CA GLN A 234 25.04 -2.70 -8.32
C GLN A 234 24.54 -1.87 -7.13
N THR A 235 23.23 -1.65 -7.01
CA THR A 235 22.63 -0.92 -5.89
C THR A 235 22.95 -1.58 -4.55
N LEU A 236 22.78 -2.90 -4.44
CA LEU A 236 23.07 -3.65 -3.21
C LEU A 236 24.55 -3.57 -2.81
N ARG A 237 25.45 -3.69 -3.78
CA ARG A 237 26.90 -3.75 -3.54
C ARG A 237 27.51 -2.36 -3.36
N THR A 238 27.26 -1.45 -4.28
CA THR A 238 27.95 -0.14 -4.29
C THR A 238 27.22 0.92 -3.50
N GLN A 239 25.88 1.00 -3.59
CA GLN A 239 25.12 2.02 -2.90
C GLN A 239 24.84 1.63 -1.43
N PHE A 240 24.45 0.37 -1.17
CA PHE A 240 24.15 -0.10 0.18
C PHE A 240 25.38 -0.65 0.90
N GLY A 241 26.40 -1.09 0.18
CA GLY A 241 27.65 -1.59 0.73
C GLY A 241 27.57 -3.02 1.27
N LEU A 242 26.53 -3.79 0.91
CA LEU A 242 26.32 -5.16 1.41
C LEU A 242 27.26 -6.12 0.67
N GLN A 243 28.00 -6.94 1.42
CA GLN A 243 28.88 -7.98 0.88
C GLN A 243 28.15 -9.29 0.72
N ARG A 244 27.25 -9.63 1.66
CA ARG A 244 26.45 -10.84 1.64
C ARG A 244 24.96 -10.46 1.61
N VAL A 245 24.23 -10.95 0.58
CA VAL A 245 22.80 -10.72 0.45
C VAL A 245 22.17 -11.82 -0.41
N VAL A 246 20.96 -12.20 -0.10
CA VAL A 246 20.19 -13.20 -0.84
C VAL A 246 19.10 -12.48 -1.63
N LEU A 247 19.21 -12.49 -2.96
CA LEU A 247 18.21 -11.91 -3.85
C LEU A 247 17.09 -12.91 -4.12
N VAL A 248 15.88 -12.57 -3.75
CA VAL A 248 14.68 -13.36 -4.04
C VAL A 248 13.94 -12.71 -5.18
N GLY A 249 13.73 -13.46 -6.27
CA GLY A 249 13.09 -12.95 -7.48
C GLY A 249 12.20 -13.98 -8.17
N ASP A 250 11.27 -13.49 -9.01
CA ASP A 250 10.38 -14.37 -9.78
C ASP A 250 11.15 -15.16 -10.87
N ARG A 251 10.54 -16.27 -11.30
CA ARG A 251 11.04 -17.18 -12.36
C ARG A 251 11.33 -16.48 -13.70
N GLY A 252 10.63 -15.37 -13.96
CA GLY A 252 10.82 -14.58 -15.19
C GLY A 252 12.02 -13.67 -15.13
N MET A 253 12.48 -13.32 -13.95
CA MET A 253 13.50 -12.33 -13.66
C MET A 253 14.88 -12.97 -13.46
N LEU A 254 15.00 -13.96 -12.59
CA LEU A 254 16.25 -14.67 -12.32
C LEU A 254 16.41 -15.84 -13.30
N THR A 255 16.72 -15.52 -14.55
CA THR A 255 17.03 -16.50 -15.59
C THR A 255 18.43 -17.10 -15.36
N GLN A 256 18.78 -18.14 -16.13
CA GLN A 256 20.11 -18.76 -16.06
C GLN A 256 21.24 -17.73 -16.25
N THR A 257 21.09 -16.84 -17.24
CA THR A 257 22.08 -15.78 -17.53
C THR A 257 22.27 -14.82 -16.35
N GLN A 258 21.18 -14.43 -15.65
CA GLN A 258 21.28 -13.58 -14.48
C GLN A 258 21.96 -14.31 -13.31
N ILE A 259 21.69 -15.60 -13.13
CA ILE A 259 22.34 -16.41 -12.10
C ILE A 259 23.85 -16.54 -12.38
N GLU A 260 24.24 -16.77 -13.61
CA GLU A 260 25.66 -16.76 -14.00
C GLU A 260 26.33 -15.42 -13.71
N THR A 261 25.58 -14.33 -13.88
CA THR A 261 26.05 -12.99 -13.50
C THR A 261 26.16 -12.85 -11.98
N LEU A 262 25.18 -13.32 -11.21
CA LEU A 262 25.21 -13.27 -9.74
C LEU A 262 26.38 -14.11 -9.18
N ARG A 263 26.70 -15.26 -9.76
CA ARG A 263 27.84 -16.12 -9.37
C ARG A 263 29.19 -15.41 -9.43
N LYS A 264 29.33 -14.39 -10.30
CA LYS A 264 30.56 -13.57 -10.40
C LYS A 264 30.79 -12.67 -9.18
N TYR A 265 29.78 -12.50 -8.35
CA TYR A 265 29.84 -11.66 -7.15
C TYR A 265 29.83 -12.51 -5.88
N PRO A 266 31.01 -12.72 -5.25
CA PRO A 266 31.08 -13.47 -4.00
C PRO A 266 30.12 -12.91 -2.93
N GLY A 267 29.43 -13.80 -2.21
CA GLY A 267 28.47 -13.44 -1.17
C GLY A 267 27.07 -13.07 -1.67
N LEU A 268 26.83 -13.01 -2.98
CA LEU A 268 25.47 -12.90 -3.53
C LEU A 268 24.84 -14.29 -3.70
N GLY A 269 23.76 -14.52 -2.96
CA GLY A 269 22.92 -15.69 -3.12
C GLY A 269 21.62 -15.37 -3.82
N TRP A 270 20.89 -16.40 -4.21
CA TRP A 270 19.59 -16.26 -4.86
C TRP A 270 18.59 -17.31 -4.42
N ILE A 271 17.31 -16.96 -4.53
CA ILE A 271 16.17 -17.86 -4.44
C ILE A 271 15.22 -17.50 -5.58
N ALA A 272 14.91 -18.46 -6.47
CA ALA A 272 14.01 -18.25 -7.60
C ALA A 272 13.25 -19.53 -7.95
N ALA A 273 12.13 -19.44 -8.67
CA ALA A 273 11.45 -20.63 -9.19
C ALA A 273 11.88 -20.95 -10.61
N LEU A 274 11.84 -22.23 -10.95
CA LEU A 274 12.04 -22.70 -12.32
C LEU A 274 10.78 -22.45 -13.17
N ARG A 275 11.01 -22.24 -14.47
CA ARG A 275 9.94 -22.20 -15.46
C ARG A 275 9.40 -23.60 -15.71
N HIS A 276 8.13 -23.71 -16.08
CA HIS A 276 7.46 -24.98 -16.34
C HIS A 276 8.23 -25.86 -17.35
N SER A 277 8.78 -25.29 -18.43
CA SER A 277 9.58 -26.04 -19.39
C SER A 277 10.85 -26.68 -18.81
N ALA A 278 11.45 -26.06 -17.80
CA ALA A 278 12.59 -26.63 -17.09
C ALA A 278 12.14 -27.77 -16.16
N ILE A 279 10.98 -27.61 -15.53
CA ILE A 279 10.40 -28.67 -14.68
C ILE A 279 10.04 -29.91 -15.52
N CYS A 280 9.48 -29.72 -16.71
CA CYS A 280 9.20 -30.82 -17.64
C CYS A 280 10.47 -31.61 -18.00
N ARG A 281 11.58 -30.91 -18.28
CA ARG A 281 12.87 -31.59 -18.57
C ARG A 281 13.39 -32.39 -17.37
N LEU A 282 13.30 -31.83 -16.15
CA LEU A 282 13.68 -32.56 -14.95
C LEU A 282 12.79 -33.79 -14.69
N ALA A 283 11.52 -33.74 -15.10
CA ALA A 283 10.61 -34.89 -15.03
C ALA A 283 10.95 -35.95 -16.09
N GLU A 284 11.27 -35.55 -17.31
CA GLU A 284 11.73 -36.43 -18.39
C GLU A 284 13.01 -37.18 -18.00
N GLU A 285 13.92 -36.49 -17.29
CA GLU A 285 15.16 -37.05 -16.74
C GLU A 285 14.94 -37.86 -15.45
N LYS A 286 13.70 -38.03 -15.00
CA LYS A 286 13.31 -38.69 -13.76
C LYS A 286 13.93 -38.08 -12.48
N THR A 287 14.43 -36.87 -12.55
CA THR A 287 14.91 -36.11 -11.37
C THR A 287 13.73 -35.65 -10.50
N VAL A 288 12.59 -35.34 -11.13
CA VAL A 288 11.32 -34.97 -10.46
C VAL A 288 10.33 -36.08 -10.75
N GLN A 289 9.89 -36.81 -9.71
CA GLN A 289 8.91 -37.90 -9.77
C GLN A 289 7.82 -37.65 -8.72
N MET A 290 6.60 -38.11 -8.97
CA MET A 290 5.48 -37.95 -8.02
C MET A 290 5.69 -38.75 -6.73
N SER A 291 6.40 -39.85 -6.78
CA SER A 291 6.79 -40.63 -5.59
C SER A 291 7.62 -39.85 -4.55
N LEU A 292 8.22 -38.73 -4.93
CA LEU A 292 8.90 -37.83 -3.99
C LEU A 292 7.94 -37.20 -2.97
N PHE A 293 6.63 -37.23 -3.23
CA PHE A 293 5.61 -36.59 -2.43
C PHE A 293 4.70 -37.53 -1.64
N ASP A 294 5.03 -38.81 -1.62
CA ASP A 294 4.21 -39.84 -0.95
C ASP A 294 4.09 -39.58 0.57
N GLU A 295 5.14 -39.05 1.20
CA GLU A 295 5.12 -38.70 2.62
C GLU A 295 5.05 -37.20 2.90
N ARG A 296 5.56 -36.36 2.00
CA ARG A 296 5.67 -34.91 2.20
C ARG A 296 5.47 -34.14 0.91
N ASN A 297 4.79 -32.99 0.99
CA ASN A 297 4.60 -32.08 -0.15
C ASN A 297 5.87 -31.33 -0.58
N LEU A 298 7.04 -31.72 -0.07
CA LEU A 298 8.31 -31.03 -0.28
C LEU A 298 9.45 -32.04 -0.30
N ALA A 299 10.25 -32.02 -1.36
CA ALA A 299 11.45 -32.85 -1.50
C ALA A 299 12.63 -32.00 -1.99
N GLU A 300 13.85 -32.39 -1.64
CA GLU A 300 15.06 -31.77 -2.15
C GLU A 300 15.74 -32.72 -3.13
N VAL A 301 16.11 -32.20 -4.29
CA VAL A 301 16.79 -32.97 -5.34
C VAL A 301 18.00 -32.18 -5.87
N SER A 302 18.95 -32.91 -6.46
CA SER A 302 20.08 -32.33 -7.20
C SER A 302 19.99 -32.71 -8.68
N SER A 303 20.51 -31.87 -9.55
CA SER A 303 20.57 -32.13 -10.99
C SER A 303 21.88 -31.60 -11.58
N PRO A 304 22.53 -32.35 -12.47
CA PRO A 304 23.73 -31.89 -13.18
C PRO A 304 23.50 -30.61 -14.01
N GLN A 305 22.24 -30.32 -14.41
CA GLN A 305 21.89 -29.11 -15.12
C GLN A 305 21.96 -27.84 -14.24
N TYR A 306 21.99 -28.00 -12.92
CA TYR A 306 22.02 -26.92 -11.93
C TYR A 306 23.16 -27.15 -10.93
N PRO A 307 24.43 -27.09 -11.38
CA PRO A 307 25.60 -27.30 -10.52
C PRO A 307 25.62 -26.24 -9.40
N ASP A 308 26.02 -26.65 -8.20
CA ASP A 308 26.11 -25.81 -7.00
C ASP A 308 24.79 -25.16 -6.56
N GLU A 309 23.66 -25.72 -6.98
CA GLU A 309 22.35 -25.27 -6.57
C GLU A 309 21.54 -26.40 -5.94
N ARG A 310 20.73 -26.05 -4.98
CA ARG A 310 19.73 -26.93 -4.41
C ARG A 310 18.41 -26.70 -5.12
N LEU A 311 17.75 -27.77 -5.50
CA LEU A 311 16.41 -27.75 -6.10
C LEU A 311 15.39 -28.26 -5.08
N ILE A 312 14.47 -27.41 -4.70
CA ILE A 312 13.40 -27.73 -3.75
C ILE A 312 12.12 -27.91 -4.55
N VAL A 313 11.71 -29.16 -4.68
CA VAL A 313 10.51 -29.58 -5.41
C VAL A 313 9.34 -29.54 -4.45
N CYS A 314 8.26 -28.87 -4.82
CA CYS A 314 7.06 -28.72 -4.04
C CYS A 314 5.86 -29.20 -4.84
N CYS A 315 4.95 -29.93 -4.18
CA CYS A 315 3.66 -30.31 -4.72
C CYS A 315 2.53 -29.68 -3.90
N ASN A 316 1.71 -28.85 -4.51
CA ASN A 316 0.56 -28.24 -3.86
C ASN A 316 -0.74 -28.86 -4.39
N PRO A 317 -1.41 -29.73 -3.63
CA PRO A 317 -2.61 -30.43 -4.07
C PRO A 317 -3.76 -29.47 -4.48
N ALA A 318 -3.97 -28.40 -3.72
CA ALA A 318 -5.00 -27.42 -4.03
C ALA A 318 -4.72 -26.65 -5.35
N LEU A 319 -3.43 -26.44 -5.67
CA LEU A 319 -3.03 -25.87 -6.95
C LEU A 319 -3.20 -26.88 -8.09
N ALA A 320 -2.94 -28.16 -7.85
CA ALA A 320 -3.16 -29.26 -8.79
C ALA A 320 -4.63 -29.33 -9.20
N GLU A 321 -5.52 -29.42 -8.22
CA GLU A 321 -6.97 -29.47 -8.43
C GLU A 321 -7.48 -28.23 -9.21
N ARG A 322 -7.01 -27.04 -8.84
CA ARG A 322 -7.37 -25.81 -9.54
C ARG A 322 -6.91 -25.80 -10.99
N ARG A 323 -5.68 -26.28 -11.28
CA ARG A 323 -5.15 -26.37 -12.65
C ARG A 323 -5.91 -27.39 -13.48
N GLN A 324 -6.20 -28.55 -12.92
CA GLN A 324 -7.00 -29.58 -13.56
C GLN A 324 -8.39 -29.04 -13.96
N ARG A 325 -9.11 -28.43 -13.02
CA ARG A 325 -10.41 -27.81 -13.29
C ARG A 325 -10.33 -26.73 -14.37
N GLN A 326 -9.36 -25.81 -14.26
CA GLN A 326 -9.19 -24.74 -15.24
C GLN A 326 -8.82 -25.27 -16.63
N ARG A 327 -8.03 -26.34 -16.72
CA ARG A 327 -7.69 -26.99 -17.99
C ARG A 327 -8.95 -27.58 -18.63
N GLU A 328 -9.76 -28.29 -17.86
CA GLU A 328 -11.00 -28.88 -18.37
C GLU A 328 -11.99 -27.83 -18.85
N GLU A 329 -12.19 -26.74 -18.09
CA GLU A 329 -13.02 -25.60 -18.50
C GLU A 329 -12.54 -24.97 -19.83
N LEU A 330 -11.23 -24.81 -19.99
CA LEU A 330 -10.65 -24.25 -21.22
C LEU A 330 -10.73 -25.22 -22.40
N LEU A 331 -10.58 -26.54 -22.18
CA LEU A 331 -10.75 -27.56 -23.21
C LEU A 331 -12.19 -27.58 -23.70
N ALA A 332 -13.16 -27.61 -22.80
CA ALA A 332 -14.58 -27.57 -23.13
C ALA A 332 -14.96 -26.32 -23.94
N ALA A 333 -14.47 -25.15 -23.53
CA ALA A 333 -14.69 -23.90 -24.26
C ALA A 333 -14.08 -23.91 -25.68
N LEU A 334 -12.85 -24.48 -25.82
CA LEU A 334 -12.22 -24.61 -27.12
C LEU A 334 -12.98 -25.59 -28.03
N GLU A 335 -13.43 -26.71 -27.49
CA GLU A 335 -14.24 -27.70 -28.23
C GLU A 335 -15.56 -27.11 -28.70
N GLU A 336 -16.22 -26.28 -27.88
CA GLU A 336 -17.42 -25.55 -28.28
C GLU A 336 -17.14 -24.59 -29.46
N ASP A 337 -16.07 -23.82 -29.40
CA ASP A 337 -15.61 -22.95 -30.49
C ASP A 337 -15.33 -23.76 -31.78
N LEU A 338 -14.61 -24.88 -31.65
CA LEU A 338 -14.29 -25.76 -32.80
C LEU A 338 -15.54 -26.43 -33.38
N ALA A 339 -16.45 -26.91 -32.55
CA ALA A 339 -17.74 -27.49 -33.00
C ALA A 339 -18.58 -26.44 -33.73
N HIS A 340 -18.56 -25.20 -33.30
CA HIS A 340 -19.23 -24.11 -34.01
C HIS A 340 -18.61 -23.87 -35.39
N ILE A 341 -17.28 -23.89 -35.49
CA ILE A 341 -16.56 -23.76 -36.76
C ILE A 341 -16.87 -24.95 -37.66
N GLN A 342 -16.83 -26.19 -37.15
CA GLN A 342 -17.12 -27.42 -37.87
C GLN A 342 -18.52 -27.39 -38.49
N ARG A 343 -19.53 -27.07 -37.69
CA ARG A 343 -20.91 -26.91 -38.17
C ARG A 343 -21.05 -25.83 -39.26
N ALA A 344 -20.29 -24.76 -39.18
CA ALA A 344 -20.25 -23.70 -40.19
C ALA A 344 -19.56 -24.15 -41.50
N VAL A 345 -18.57 -25.05 -41.42
CA VAL A 345 -17.90 -25.69 -42.56
C VAL A 345 -18.86 -26.67 -43.24
N GLU A 346 -19.51 -27.58 -42.50
CA GLU A 346 -20.42 -28.60 -42.98
C GLU A 346 -21.66 -28.04 -43.69
N ARG A 347 -22.21 -26.92 -43.22
CA ARG A 347 -23.37 -26.24 -43.86
C ARG A 347 -23.07 -25.70 -45.27
N ARG A 348 -21.82 -25.55 -45.67
CA ARG A 348 -21.41 -24.95 -46.94
C ARG A 348 -21.12 -25.99 -48.02
N THR A 349 -22.10 -26.80 -48.36
CA THR A 349 -21.99 -27.88 -49.37
C THR A 349 -21.79 -27.38 -50.80
N LYS A 350 -22.43 -26.25 -51.20
CA LYS A 350 -22.33 -25.71 -52.58
C LYS A 350 -21.04 -24.92 -52.84
N LYS A 351 -20.44 -24.31 -51.83
CA LYS A 351 -19.16 -23.60 -51.87
C LYS A 351 -18.37 -23.92 -50.59
N PRO A 352 -17.63 -25.01 -50.55
CA PRO A 352 -16.85 -25.40 -49.39
C PRO A 352 -15.86 -24.30 -49.01
N LEU A 353 -15.60 -24.13 -47.71
CA LEU A 353 -14.54 -23.26 -47.24
C LEU A 353 -13.18 -23.87 -47.56
N SER A 354 -12.26 -23.06 -48.08
CA SER A 354 -10.89 -23.50 -48.28
C SER A 354 -10.20 -23.85 -46.96
N ALA A 355 -9.27 -24.78 -47.01
CA ALA A 355 -8.45 -25.16 -45.85
C ALA A 355 -7.81 -23.93 -45.17
N THR A 356 -7.34 -22.93 -45.93
CA THR A 356 -6.79 -21.68 -45.43
C THR A 356 -7.81 -20.87 -44.58
N ALA A 357 -9.06 -20.76 -45.09
CA ALA A 357 -10.10 -20.03 -44.37
C ALA A 357 -10.54 -20.74 -43.08
N ILE A 358 -10.52 -22.07 -43.07
CA ILE A 358 -10.79 -22.89 -41.89
C ILE A 358 -9.64 -22.74 -40.90
N ALA A 359 -8.39 -22.86 -41.35
CA ALA A 359 -7.19 -22.72 -40.52
C ALA A 359 -7.12 -21.36 -39.83
N GLU A 360 -7.51 -20.27 -40.51
CA GLU A 360 -7.56 -18.93 -39.90
C GLU A 360 -8.57 -18.86 -38.75
N LYS A 361 -9.76 -19.45 -38.90
CA LYS A 361 -10.79 -19.48 -37.83
C LYS A 361 -10.34 -20.34 -36.67
N VAL A 362 -9.80 -21.52 -36.93
CA VAL A 362 -9.26 -22.43 -35.92
C VAL A 362 -8.06 -21.79 -35.19
N GLY A 363 -7.18 -21.13 -35.93
CA GLY A 363 -6.06 -20.39 -35.35
C GLY A 363 -6.50 -19.31 -34.36
N ARG A 364 -7.55 -18.54 -34.71
CA ARG A 364 -8.13 -17.54 -33.80
C ARG A 364 -8.73 -18.17 -32.54
N ALA A 365 -9.45 -19.31 -32.67
CA ALA A 365 -9.99 -20.04 -31.52
C ALA A 365 -8.88 -20.57 -30.61
N LYS A 366 -7.88 -21.25 -31.18
CA LYS A 366 -6.72 -21.76 -30.41
C LYS A 366 -5.88 -20.66 -29.77
N GLN A 367 -5.76 -19.51 -30.39
CA GLN A 367 -4.99 -18.37 -29.84
C GLN A 367 -5.64 -17.78 -28.58
N ARG A 368 -6.96 -17.89 -28.43
CA ARG A 368 -7.69 -17.46 -27.23
C ARG A 368 -7.48 -18.41 -26.05
N SER A 369 -7.17 -19.68 -26.33
CA SER A 369 -7.05 -20.75 -25.33
C SER A 369 -5.61 -21.24 -25.22
N LYS A 370 -5.07 -21.30 -23.99
CA LYS A 370 -3.73 -21.86 -23.72
C LYS A 370 -3.67 -23.39 -23.89
N VAL A 371 -4.80 -24.05 -24.02
CA VAL A 371 -4.94 -25.51 -24.16
C VAL A 371 -4.98 -25.96 -25.63
N GLY A 372 -4.86 -25.06 -26.59
CA GLY A 372 -4.87 -25.37 -28.03
C GLY A 372 -3.86 -26.40 -28.49
N LYS A 373 -2.76 -26.61 -27.73
CA LYS A 373 -1.75 -27.66 -27.97
C LYS A 373 -2.26 -29.08 -27.70
N HIS A 374 -3.31 -29.23 -26.86
CA HIS A 374 -3.91 -30.52 -26.50
C HIS A 374 -5.06 -30.94 -27.43
N VAL A 375 -5.38 -30.12 -28.45
CA VAL A 375 -6.43 -30.43 -29.42
C VAL A 375 -5.81 -30.33 -30.81
N PRO A 376 -5.15 -31.39 -31.32
CA PRO A 376 -4.74 -31.47 -32.70
C PRO A 376 -5.95 -31.29 -33.62
N VAL A 377 -5.74 -30.74 -34.82
CA VAL A 377 -6.79 -30.50 -35.82
C VAL A 377 -6.27 -30.95 -37.17
N GLU A 378 -7.15 -31.60 -37.93
CA GLU A 378 -6.93 -31.93 -39.33
C GLU A 378 -7.88 -31.07 -40.19
N ILE A 379 -7.29 -30.37 -41.15
CA ILE A 379 -7.99 -29.38 -41.97
C ILE A 379 -7.78 -29.71 -43.43
N ALA A 380 -8.88 -29.87 -44.18
CA ALA A 380 -8.91 -29.95 -45.61
C ALA A 380 -10.01 -29.03 -46.16
N ASP A 381 -10.09 -28.87 -47.48
CA ASP A 381 -11.14 -28.06 -48.08
C ASP A 381 -12.53 -28.66 -47.73
N GLY A 382 -13.35 -27.85 -47.07
CA GLY A 382 -14.67 -28.27 -46.59
C GLY A 382 -14.66 -29.28 -45.44
N CYS A 383 -13.54 -29.54 -44.80
CA CYS A 383 -13.45 -30.52 -43.71
C CYS A 383 -12.64 -29.97 -42.54
N LEU A 384 -13.16 -30.17 -41.31
CA LEU A 384 -12.47 -29.91 -40.06
C LEU A 384 -12.69 -31.11 -39.13
N GLN A 385 -11.62 -31.75 -38.70
CA GLN A 385 -11.65 -32.78 -37.66
C GLN A 385 -10.75 -32.36 -36.51
N TYR A 386 -11.13 -32.70 -35.30
CA TYR A 386 -10.35 -32.44 -34.09
C TYR A 386 -10.63 -33.50 -33.04
N ALA A 387 -9.63 -33.74 -32.20
CA ALA A 387 -9.76 -34.65 -31.05
C ALA A 387 -8.89 -34.17 -29.92
N ARG A 388 -9.16 -34.62 -28.70
CA ARG A 388 -8.26 -34.43 -27.57
C ARG A 388 -7.01 -35.32 -27.71
N ASP A 389 -5.84 -34.76 -27.44
CA ASP A 389 -4.63 -35.53 -27.25
C ASP A 389 -4.49 -35.87 -25.74
N GLU A 390 -5.13 -36.99 -25.35
CA GLU A 390 -5.16 -37.43 -23.96
C GLU A 390 -3.74 -37.62 -23.40
N ARG A 391 -2.80 -38.10 -24.20
CA ARG A 391 -1.38 -38.29 -23.78
C ARG A 391 -0.70 -36.95 -23.48
N SER A 392 -1.02 -35.90 -24.21
CA SER A 392 -0.52 -34.55 -23.98
C SER A 392 -1.14 -33.95 -22.71
N ILE A 393 -2.43 -34.22 -22.47
CA ILE A 393 -3.14 -33.80 -21.27
C ILE A 393 -2.59 -34.50 -20.04
N GLU A 394 -2.44 -35.82 -20.07
CA GLU A 394 -1.90 -36.61 -18.98
C GLU A 394 -0.46 -36.20 -18.59
N ARG A 395 0.42 -35.96 -19.58
CA ARG A 395 1.78 -35.47 -19.34
C ARG A 395 1.80 -34.10 -18.65
N GLU A 396 0.89 -33.20 -19.01
CA GLU A 396 0.78 -31.92 -18.32
C GLU A 396 0.16 -32.08 -16.93
N ALA A 397 -0.87 -32.92 -16.80
CA ALA A 397 -1.56 -33.20 -15.54
C ALA A 397 -0.65 -33.83 -14.48
N ALA A 398 0.29 -34.66 -14.90
CA ALA A 398 1.28 -35.27 -13.99
C ALA A 398 2.16 -34.23 -13.25
N LEU A 399 2.25 -32.99 -13.77
CA LEU A 399 3.01 -31.92 -13.14
C LEU A 399 2.10 -30.81 -12.55
N ASP A 400 0.81 -31.09 -12.44
CA ASP A 400 -0.10 -30.15 -11.79
C ASP A 400 0.25 -30.00 -10.31
N GLY A 401 0.23 -28.76 -9.83
CA GLY A 401 0.63 -28.46 -8.46
C GLY A 401 2.14 -28.46 -8.21
N VAL A 402 2.94 -29.05 -9.09
CA VAL A 402 4.39 -29.08 -8.95
C VAL A 402 5.01 -27.73 -9.32
N TYR A 403 5.90 -27.26 -8.46
CA TYR A 403 6.81 -26.13 -8.73
C TYR A 403 8.17 -26.41 -8.07
N VAL A 404 9.22 -25.88 -8.66
CA VAL A 404 10.59 -26.12 -8.21
C VAL A 404 11.24 -24.77 -7.92
N ILE A 405 11.79 -24.65 -6.71
CA ILE A 405 12.58 -23.50 -6.28
C ILE A 405 14.06 -23.88 -6.35
N ARG A 406 14.85 -23.05 -6.98
CA ARG A 406 16.29 -23.16 -7.05
C ARG A 406 16.95 -22.15 -6.11
N THR A 407 18.00 -22.53 -5.42
CA THR A 407 18.72 -21.65 -4.50
C THR A 407 20.20 -21.99 -4.41
N SER A 408 21.02 -20.97 -4.17
CA SER A 408 22.43 -21.11 -3.79
C SER A 408 22.64 -21.24 -2.28
N GLN A 409 21.57 -21.16 -1.47
CA GLN A 409 21.71 -21.15 -0.01
C GLN A 409 21.81 -22.58 0.52
N SER A 410 22.98 -22.96 1.05
CA SER A 410 23.23 -24.26 1.69
C SER A 410 22.66 -24.34 3.11
N ASP A 411 22.63 -23.19 3.82
CA ASP A 411 22.39 -23.16 5.26
C ASP A 411 20.90 -23.07 5.63
N LEU A 412 20.04 -22.75 4.64
CA LEU A 412 18.60 -22.65 4.87
C LEU A 412 17.91 -24.00 4.73
N ALA A 413 17.04 -24.36 5.69
CA ALA A 413 16.16 -25.50 5.52
C ALA A 413 15.26 -25.35 4.29
N ALA A 414 14.93 -26.46 3.61
CA ALA A 414 14.09 -26.46 2.42
C ALA A 414 12.75 -25.71 2.63
N ALA A 415 12.11 -25.93 3.78
CA ALA A 415 10.89 -25.21 4.17
C ALA A 415 11.08 -23.68 4.24
N GLU A 416 12.23 -23.22 4.73
CA GLU A 416 12.52 -21.78 4.84
C GLU A 416 12.81 -21.16 3.48
N VAL A 417 13.45 -21.89 2.57
CA VAL A 417 13.62 -21.45 1.18
C VAL A 417 12.25 -21.23 0.51
N VAL A 418 11.31 -22.17 0.70
CA VAL A 418 9.94 -22.04 0.16
C VAL A 418 9.21 -20.85 0.78
N ARG A 419 9.32 -20.64 2.10
CA ARG A 419 8.75 -19.47 2.78
C ARG A 419 9.34 -18.17 2.23
N SER A 420 10.65 -18.13 2.04
CA SER A 420 11.37 -16.96 1.49
C SER A 420 10.88 -16.63 0.07
N TYR A 421 10.74 -17.63 -0.80
CA TYR A 421 10.19 -17.43 -2.13
C TYR A 421 8.74 -16.89 -2.10
N LYS A 422 7.89 -17.47 -1.24
CA LYS A 422 6.50 -17.02 -1.11
C LYS A 422 6.35 -15.58 -0.60
N GLN A 423 7.38 -15.01 0.01
CA GLN A 423 7.37 -13.61 0.43
C GLN A 423 7.36 -12.62 -0.74
N LEU A 424 7.67 -13.04 -1.97
CA LEU A 424 7.47 -12.21 -3.17
C LEU A 424 6.05 -11.65 -3.29
N LEU A 425 5.05 -12.34 -2.74
CA LEU A 425 3.68 -11.83 -2.61
C LEU A 425 3.63 -10.46 -1.90
N ARG A 426 4.59 -10.14 -1.03
CA ARG A 426 4.67 -8.84 -0.34
C ARG A 426 5.02 -7.71 -1.30
N VAL A 427 5.92 -7.97 -2.27
CA VAL A 427 6.25 -6.98 -3.32
C VAL A 427 5.08 -6.82 -4.29
N GLU A 428 4.38 -7.90 -4.63
CA GLU A 428 3.15 -7.82 -5.43
C GLU A 428 2.08 -6.98 -4.74
N ASN A 429 1.90 -7.15 -3.42
CA ASN A 429 1.00 -6.32 -2.62
C ASN A 429 1.46 -4.86 -2.58
N ALA A 430 2.77 -4.59 -2.47
CA ALA A 430 3.32 -3.24 -2.57
C ALA A 430 2.96 -2.59 -3.90
N PHE A 431 3.12 -3.29 -5.02
CA PHE A 431 2.71 -2.78 -6.32
C PHE A 431 1.20 -2.55 -6.42
N ARG A 432 0.37 -3.37 -5.79
CA ARG A 432 -1.08 -3.18 -5.76
C ARG A 432 -1.44 -1.88 -5.04
N CYS A 433 -0.88 -1.63 -3.85
CA CYS A 433 -1.07 -0.38 -3.11
C CYS A 433 -0.57 0.82 -3.90
N LEU A 434 0.65 0.74 -4.46
CA LEU A 434 1.23 1.81 -5.26
C LEU A 434 0.36 2.18 -6.46
N LYS A 435 -0.16 1.19 -7.21
CA LYS A 435 -0.79 1.43 -8.51
C LYS A 435 -2.20 1.98 -8.44
N SER A 436 -3.08 1.39 -7.64
CA SER A 436 -4.52 1.60 -7.83
C SER A 436 -5.36 1.67 -6.56
N VAL A 437 -4.97 0.98 -5.50
CA VAL A 437 -5.85 0.88 -4.32
C VAL A 437 -5.71 2.13 -3.46
N ASP A 438 -4.49 2.44 -3.03
CA ASP A 438 -4.26 3.48 -2.03
C ASP A 438 -3.54 4.71 -2.62
N LEU A 439 -2.43 4.52 -3.33
CA LEU A 439 -1.52 5.61 -3.68
C LEU A 439 -1.64 6.14 -5.12
N ARG A 440 -2.35 5.45 -5.99
CA ARG A 440 -2.67 5.86 -7.38
C ARG A 440 -1.47 6.43 -8.16
N VAL A 441 -0.37 5.68 -8.22
CA VAL A 441 0.81 6.04 -9.04
C VAL A 441 0.42 6.31 -10.50
N ARG A 442 -0.53 5.55 -11.01
CA ARG A 442 -1.02 5.64 -12.40
C ARG A 442 -2.35 6.38 -12.51
N PRO A 443 -2.61 7.05 -13.64
CA PRO A 443 -1.72 7.21 -14.79
C PRO A 443 -0.56 8.16 -14.52
N ILE A 444 0.58 7.95 -15.23
CA ILE A 444 1.75 8.83 -15.14
C ILE A 444 1.63 9.91 -16.21
N TYR A 445 1.74 11.19 -15.81
CA TYR A 445 1.57 12.35 -16.70
C TYR A 445 2.84 13.20 -16.87
N HIS A 446 3.91 12.93 -16.10
CA HIS A 446 5.09 13.79 -16.08
C HIS A 446 5.87 13.71 -17.39
N ARG A 447 6.14 14.87 -18.01
CA ARG A 447 6.80 14.98 -19.32
C ARG A 447 8.31 14.70 -19.27
N ARG A 448 8.97 15.06 -18.16
CA ARG A 448 10.42 14.89 -17.97
C ARG A 448 10.71 13.57 -17.26
N GLU A 449 11.73 12.86 -17.72
CA GLU A 449 12.18 11.60 -17.13
C GLU A 449 12.48 11.74 -15.63
N GLN A 450 13.22 12.78 -15.24
CA GLN A 450 13.57 13.04 -13.84
C GLN A 450 12.32 13.16 -12.96
N ARG A 451 11.27 13.80 -13.46
CA ARG A 451 10.01 13.96 -12.71
C ARG A 451 9.19 12.69 -12.63
N VAL A 452 9.30 11.78 -13.62
CA VAL A 452 8.74 10.43 -13.50
C VAL A 452 9.46 9.66 -12.42
N ARG A 453 10.80 9.68 -12.41
CA ARG A 453 11.63 9.04 -11.37
C ARG A 453 11.32 9.60 -9.98
N ALA A 454 11.28 10.92 -9.83
CA ALA A 454 10.92 11.59 -8.57
C ALA A 454 9.50 11.25 -8.10
N HIS A 455 8.54 11.17 -9.02
CA HIS A 455 7.16 10.79 -8.70
C HIS A 455 7.07 9.35 -8.18
N LEU A 456 7.78 8.41 -8.80
CA LEU A 456 7.86 7.03 -8.32
C LEU A 456 8.49 6.96 -6.93
N LEU A 457 9.60 7.67 -6.70
CA LEU A 457 10.24 7.76 -5.39
C LEU A 457 9.29 8.34 -4.34
N LEU A 458 8.58 9.42 -4.65
CA LEU A 458 7.58 10.02 -3.76
C LEU A 458 6.49 9.02 -3.36
N CYS A 459 5.98 8.25 -4.34
CA CYS A 459 4.96 7.24 -4.08
C CYS A 459 5.50 6.07 -3.25
N VAL A 460 6.76 5.69 -3.47
CA VAL A 460 7.42 4.64 -2.67
C VAL A 460 7.66 5.11 -1.23
N LEU A 461 8.00 6.37 -1.01
CA LEU A 461 8.09 6.94 0.34
C LEU A 461 6.73 7.03 1.03
N ALA A 462 5.66 7.34 0.29
CA ALA A 462 4.30 7.27 0.81
C ALA A 462 3.92 5.81 1.18
N TYR A 463 4.29 4.83 0.34
CA TYR A 463 4.11 3.42 0.65
C TYR A 463 4.91 2.99 1.89
N TYR A 464 6.12 3.51 2.08
CA TYR A 464 6.92 3.25 3.28
C TYR A 464 6.16 3.67 4.55
N VAL A 465 5.57 4.86 4.55
CA VAL A 465 4.74 5.34 5.67
C VAL A 465 3.48 4.47 5.81
N GLU A 466 2.78 4.20 4.71
CA GLU A 466 1.58 3.36 4.69
C GLU A 466 1.85 1.97 5.28
N TRP A 467 2.98 1.35 4.91
CA TRP A 467 3.38 0.05 5.43
C TRP A 467 3.46 0.07 6.97
N HIS A 468 4.13 1.08 7.54
CA HIS A 468 4.25 1.22 8.99
C HIS A 468 2.92 1.53 9.68
N LEU A 469 2.08 2.36 9.07
CA LEU A 469 0.73 2.64 9.58
C LEU A 469 -0.14 1.39 9.59
N ARG A 470 -0.10 0.58 8.54
CA ARG A 470 -0.86 -0.69 8.48
C ARG A 470 -0.42 -1.69 9.54
N GLN A 471 0.87 -1.73 9.88
CA GLN A 471 1.35 -2.57 10.98
C GLN A 471 0.91 -2.01 12.33
N ALA A 472 1.09 -0.72 12.57
CA ALA A 472 0.75 -0.09 13.84
C ALA A 472 -0.77 -0.14 14.13
N LEU A 473 -1.58 0.04 13.10
CA LEU A 473 -3.04 0.12 13.20
C LEU A 473 -3.75 -1.22 12.93
N ALA A 474 -3.03 -2.34 12.86
CA ALA A 474 -3.59 -3.66 12.49
C ALA A 474 -4.80 -4.06 13.35
N GLU A 475 -4.82 -3.68 14.64
CA GLU A 475 -5.93 -3.88 15.56
C GLU A 475 -7.25 -3.28 15.02
N LEU A 476 -7.19 -2.09 14.43
CA LEU A 476 -8.33 -1.33 13.92
C LEU A 476 -8.67 -1.63 12.45
N LEU A 477 -7.82 -2.41 11.78
CA LEU A 477 -7.96 -2.70 10.35
C LEU A 477 -8.45 -4.13 10.12
N PHE A 478 -8.95 -4.39 8.89
CA PHE A 478 -9.20 -5.73 8.37
C PHE A 478 -7.90 -6.52 8.13
N ALA A 479 -6.98 -6.49 9.10
CA ALA A 479 -5.66 -7.10 9.02
C ALA A 479 -5.50 -8.21 10.07
N ASP A 480 -4.61 -9.15 9.80
CA ASP A 480 -4.21 -10.19 10.75
C ASP A 480 -3.03 -9.69 11.59
N GLU A 481 -3.24 -9.55 12.88
CA GLU A 481 -2.23 -9.05 13.82
C GLU A 481 -1.08 -10.05 14.05
N GLU A 482 -1.34 -11.36 13.86
CA GLU A 482 -0.38 -12.44 14.07
C GLU A 482 0.13 -13.10 12.77
N LEU A 483 -0.02 -12.40 11.64
CA LEU A 483 0.33 -12.95 10.32
C LEU A 483 1.74 -13.53 10.26
N ALA A 484 2.72 -12.89 10.89
CA ALA A 484 4.12 -13.32 10.89
C ALA A 484 4.33 -14.64 11.66
N ALA A 485 3.73 -14.77 12.84
CA ALA A 485 3.81 -15.97 13.66
C ALA A 485 3.18 -17.19 12.95
N GLN A 486 2.05 -16.95 12.28
CA GLN A 486 1.38 -18.02 11.51
C GLN A 486 2.15 -18.47 10.28
N GLN A 487 2.73 -17.53 9.53
CA GLN A 487 3.55 -17.86 8.38
C GLN A 487 4.75 -18.73 8.77
N ALA A 488 5.27 -18.56 10.00
CA ALA A 488 6.36 -19.38 10.53
C ALA A 488 5.90 -20.81 10.91
N ALA A 489 4.72 -20.94 11.48
CA ALA A 489 4.21 -22.24 11.99
C ALA A 489 3.59 -23.13 10.91
N ARG A 490 3.23 -22.58 9.76
CA ARG A 490 2.45 -23.25 8.72
C ARG A 490 3.32 -24.09 7.80
N ASP A 491 2.73 -25.18 7.22
CA ASP A 491 3.31 -25.89 6.07
C ASP A 491 3.60 -24.89 4.94
N PRO A 492 4.87 -24.78 4.52
CA PRO A 492 5.27 -23.81 3.53
C PRO A 492 4.64 -24.05 2.14
N VAL A 493 4.24 -25.29 1.82
CA VAL A 493 3.64 -25.64 0.53
C VAL A 493 2.14 -25.41 0.51
N ALA A 494 1.45 -25.62 1.64
CA ALA A 494 0.00 -25.50 1.72
C ALA A 494 -0.55 -24.14 1.26
N ALA A 495 -1.78 -24.18 0.73
CA ALA A 495 -2.50 -22.96 0.33
C ALA A 495 -2.79 -22.04 1.52
N ALA A 496 -2.74 -20.71 1.37
CA ALA A 496 -3.04 -19.77 2.43
C ALA A 496 -4.53 -19.83 2.80
N GLN A 497 -4.81 -20.25 4.03
CA GLN A 497 -6.16 -20.17 4.59
C GLN A 497 -6.22 -19.07 5.64
N PRO A 498 -7.26 -18.22 5.62
CA PRO A 498 -7.48 -17.25 6.67
C PRO A 498 -7.75 -17.97 8.00
N ARG A 499 -7.24 -17.42 9.11
CA ARG A 499 -7.58 -17.94 10.44
C ARG A 499 -9.07 -17.82 10.72
N ALA A 500 -9.59 -18.77 11.53
CA ALA A 500 -10.93 -18.65 12.07
C ALA A 500 -11.12 -17.33 12.86
N ALA A 501 -10.11 -16.91 13.64
CA ALA A 501 -10.13 -15.65 14.37
C ALA A 501 -10.18 -14.41 13.42
N LEU A 502 -9.38 -14.39 12.34
CA LEU A 502 -9.43 -13.33 11.34
C LEU A 502 -10.76 -13.34 10.57
N GLN A 503 -11.28 -14.52 10.25
CA GLN A 503 -12.60 -14.65 9.61
C GLN A 503 -13.70 -14.16 10.55
N ALA A 504 -13.68 -14.54 11.82
CA ALA A 504 -14.62 -14.05 12.83
C ALA A 504 -14.52 -12.52 13.00
N LYS A 505 -13.28 -11.98 13.09
CA LYS A 505 -13.04 -10.53 13.10
C LYS A 505 -13.64 -9.84 11.88
N LYS A 506 -13.40 -10.37 10.68
CA LYS A 506 -13.94 -9.81 9.42
C LYS A 506 -15.46 -9.91 9.33
N ASN A 507 -16.03 -11.05 9.71
CA ASN A 507 -17.46 -11.30 9.68
C ASN A 507 -18.20 -10.45 10.73
N GLY A 508 -17.62 -10.28 11.91
CA GLY A 508 -18.16 -9.44 12.97
C GLY A 508 -18.03 -7.94 12.69
N GLY A 509 -17.11 -7.53 11.81
CA GLY A 509 -16.88 -6.13 11.43
C GLY A 509 -16.45 -5.23 12.59
N ARG A 510 -16.02 -5.83 13.73
CA ARG A 510 -15.66 -5.12 14.95
C ARG A 510 -14.34 -5.62 15.55
N THR A 511 -13.66 -4.73 16.27
CA THR A 511 -12.50 -5.07 17.10
C THR A 511 -12.95 -5.78 18.39
N ALA A 512 -12.00 -6.32 19.16
CA ALA A 512 -12.27 -6.87 20.49
C ALA A 512 -12.88 -5.84 21.45
N ALA A 513 -12.56 -4.56 21.29
CA ALA A 513 -13.13 -3.44 22.05
C ALA A 513 -14.50 -2.98 21.52
N GLY A 514 -15.07 -3.65 20.52
CA GLY A 514 -16.40 -3.33 19.97
C GLY A 514 -16.41 -2.22 18.91
N TRP A 515 -15.29 -1.61 18.57
CA TRP A 515 -15.21 -0.58 17.53
C TRP A 515 -15.35 -1.17 16.12
N PRO A 516 -15.90 -0.40 15.16
CA PRO A 516 -15.96 -0.85 13.78
C PRO A 516 -14.56 -1.04 13.18
N LEU A 517 -14.38 -2.08 12.34
CA LEU A 517 -13.18 -2.28 11.55
C LEU A 517 -13.18 -1.37 10.34
N HIS A 518 -11.99 -0.92 9.98
CA HIS A 518 -11.78 -0.01 8.87
C HIS A 518 -10.79 -0.55 7.82
N SER A 519 -10.89 -0.06 6.58
CA SER A 519 -9.73 0.05 5.72
C SER A 519 -8.85 1.21 6.19
N LEU A 520 -7.58 1.28 5.78
CA LEU A 520 -6.76 2.44 6.15
C LEU A 520 -7.37 3.76 5.65
N ALA A 521 -7.93 3.77 4.45
CA ALA A 521 -8.59 4.95 3.88
C ALA A 521 -9.79 5.41 4.73
N THR A 522 -10.71 4.49 5.07
CA THR A 522 -11.89 4.85 5.89
C THR A 522 -11.52 5.21 7.33
N LEU A 523 -10.42 4.65 7.86
CA LEU A 523 -9.90 5.06 9.16
C LEU A 523 -9.37 6.50 9.11
N LEU A 524 -8.62 6.85 8.08
CA LEU A 524 -8.12 8.23 7.89
C LEU A 524 -9.27 9.23 7.70
N GLU A 525 -10.32 8.87 6.95
CA GLU A 525 -11.54 9.69 6.81
C GLU A 525 -12.22 9.91 8.17
N MET A 526 -12.40 8.84 8.96
CA MET A 526 -12.98 8.94 10.30
C MET A 526 -12.12 9.81 11.24
N LEU A 527 -10.79 9.68 11.17
CA LEU A 527 -9.88 10.55 11.92
C LEU A 527 -10.00 12.03 11.50
N GLY A 528 -10.31 12.29 10.22
CA GLY A 528 -10.52 13.63 9.67
C GLY A 528 -11.72 14.35 10.30
N THR A 529 -12.66 13.65 10.95
CA THR A 529 -13.80 14.28 11.66
C THR A 529 -13.36 15.05 12.92
N ARG A 530 -12.15 14.79 13.44
CA ARG A 530 -11.54 15.65 14.44
C ARG A 530 -11.01 16.92 13.76
N CYS A 531 -11.70 18.04 13.97
CA CYS A 531 -11.42 19.30 13.30
C CYS A 531 -10.68 20.29 14.21
N ARG A 532 -9.93 21.18 13.56
CA ARG A 532 -9.41 22.40 14.18
C ARG A 532 -10.32 23.55 13.77
N HIS A 533 -10.87 24.23 14.76
CA HIS A 533 -11.78 25.35 14.60
C HIS A 533 -11.06 26.66 14.94
N GLN A 534 -11.26 27.67 14.13
CA GLN A 534 -10.95 29.05 14.48
C GLN A 534 -12.24 29.70 14.94
N CYS A 535 -12.31 30.07 16.22
CA CYS A 535 -13.46 30.68 16.86
C CYS A 535 -13.15 32.15 17.13
N ARG A 536 -14.15 33.02 16.98
CA ARG A 536 -14.09 34.45 17.30
C ARG A 536 -15.20 34.77 18.29
N LEU A 537 -14.94 35.71 19.22
CA LEU A 537 -15.99 36.20 20.12
C LEU A 537 -17.10 36.88 19.30
N HIS A 538 -18.33 36.57 19.61
CA HIS A 538 -19.48 37.15 18.92
C HIS A 538 -19.52 38.65 19.16
N GLY A 539 -19.73 39.45 18.11
CA GLY A 539 -19.76 40.94 18.19
C GLY A 539 -18.39 41.60 18.06
N ASP A 540 -17.28 40.84 17.99
CA ASP A 540 -15.93 41.38 17.74
C ASP A 540 -15.40 40.91 16.37
N GLU A 541 -15.90 41.50 15.28
CA GLU A 541 -15.54 41.07 13.91
C GLU A 541 -14.05 41.28 13.57
N GLN A 542 -13.35 42.15 14.27
CA GLN A 542 -11.92 42.40 14.09
C GLN A 542 -11.02 41.81 15.18
N GLY A 543 -11.62 41.16 16.17
CA GLY A 543 -10.91 40.58 17.29
C GLY A 543 -10.09 39.32 16.93
N PRO A 544 -9.17 38.92 17.82
CA PRO A 544 -8.33 37.76 17.61
C PRO A 544 -9.16 36.49 17.55
N THR A 545 -8.74 35.53 16.71
CA THR A 545 -9.33 34.19 16.68
C THR A 545 -8.68 33.28 17.72
N ILE A 546 -9.47 32.43 18.36
CA ILE A 546 -9.03 31.41 19.31
C ILE A 546 -9.12 30.05 18.63
N GLU A 547 -8.06 29.25 18.67
CA GLU A 547 -8.08 27.89 18.14
C GLU A 547 -8.69 26.92 19.14
N ARG A 548 -9.58 26.06 18.64
CA ARG A 548 -10.19 24.94 19.37
C ARG A 548 -10.10 23.67 18.55
N LEU A 549 -9.84 22.54 19.23
CA LEU A 549 -9.86 21.22 18.61
C LEU A 549 -11.11 20.48 19.08
N THR A 550 -11.74 19.74 18.16
CA THR A 550 -12.76 18.76 18.56
C THR A 550 -12.13 17.75 19.52
N GLU A 551 -12.82 17.42 20.59
CA GLU A 551 -12.40 16.36 21.50
C GLU A 551 -12.32 15.02 20.74
N PRO A 552 -11.23 14.27 20.89
CA PRO A 552 -11.09 13.01 20.18
C PRO A 552 -12.03 11.95 20.75
N SER A 553 -12.66 11.17 19.89
CA SER A 553 -13.37 9.95 20.30
C SER A 553 -12.39 8.90 20.83
N ALA A 554 -12.88 7.91 21.57
CA ALA A 554 -12.05 6.80 22.08
C ALA A 554 -11.30 6.06 20.95
N LEU A 555 -11.92 5.86 19.78
CA LEU A 555 -11.28 5.27 18.61
C LEU A 555 -10.15 6.16 18.05
N GLN A 556 -10.36 7.48 18.00
CA GLN A 556 -9.36 8.43 17.54
C GLN A 556 -8.15 8.47 18.49
N GLN A 557 -8.40 8.46 19.79
CA GLN A 557 -7.33 8.36 20.80
C GLN A 557 -6.54 7.08 20.66
N ARG A 558 -7.23 5.93 20.52
CA ARG A 558 -6.58 4.62 20.33
C ARG A 558 -5.72 4.56 19.09
N ALA A 559 -6.19 5.10 17.97
CA ALA A 559 -5.39 5.16 16.73
C ALA A 559 -4.09 5.94 16.91
N LEU A 560 -4.15 7.10 17.59
CA LEU A 560 -2.95 7.91 17.90
C LEU A 560 -2.00 7.19 18.87
N GLU A 561 -2.51 6.52 19.89
CA GLU A 561 -1.73 5.71 20.82
C GLU A 561 -0.99 4.59 20.10
N LEU A 562 -1.69 3.84 19.25
CA LEU A 562 -1.10 2.76 18.47
C LEU A 562 0.07 3.25 17.60
N VAL A 563 -0.06 4.39 16.94
CA VAL A 563 1.02 4.98 16.15
C VAL A 563 2.20 5.40 17.04
N ARG A 564 1.91 6.00 18.20
CA ARG A 564 2.94 6.44 19.16
C ARG A 564 3.72 5.29 19.78
N THR A 565 3.07 4.17 20.03
CA THR A 565 3.67 3.02 20.73
C THR A 565 4.27 2.00 19.79
N SER A 566 3.60 1.70 18.66
CA SER A 566 4.00 0.62 17.77
C SER A 566 5.04 1.04 16.72
N ILE A 567 5.09 2.32 16.33
CA ILE A 567 6.15 2.82 15.47
C ILE A 567 7.32 3.22 16.38
N CYS A 568 8.24 2.29 16.58
CA CYS A 568 9.48 2.56 17.32
C CYS A 568 10.29 3.69 16.65
N SER A 569 10.84 4.59 17.46
CA SER A 569 11.82 5.59 16.99
C SER A 569 13.09 4.85 16.57
N GLN A 570 13.20 4.54 15.28
CA GLN A 570 14.36 3.87 14.66
C GLN A 570 15.50 4.84 14.41
#